data_7acfa346c5b6345df888e99f6dec0bf8
#
_entry.id   7acfa346c5b6345df888e99f6dec0bf8
#
_cell.length_a   1.000
_cell.length_b   1.000
_cell.length_c   1.000
_cell.angle_alpha   90.00
_cell.angle_beta   90.00
_cell.angle_gamma   90.00
#
_symmetry.space_group_name_H-M   'P 1'
#
loop_
_entity.id
_entity.type
_entity.pdbx_description
1 polymer ?
#
loop_
_entity_poly.entity_id
_entity_poly.type
_entity_poly.pdbx_seq_one_letter_code
_entity_poly.pdbx_strand_id
1 'polypeptide(L)'
;MTKPKIQTNIVYKHLVNSDKKIVVEQGGTRSGKTYNILLFIIFHYCTHNKNKIITICRKTFPSLRATVLRDFLQILNHYQVYRDEFHNKSSSEYHLFGNLIEFTSLDQSQKIRGRKRDLLFINEGNELYWEDWQQLIFRTQEL
;
A
#
# COMPACT_ATOMS: atom_id res chain seq x y z
N MET A 1 -6.78 -20.10 -19.33
CA MET A 1 -7.43 -19.90 -18.02
C MET A 1 -7.87 -18.45 -17.87
N THR A 2 -9.10 -18.26 -17.51
CA THR A 2 -9.60 -16.92 -17.20
C THR A 2 -9.08 -16.45 -15.84
N LYS A 3 -8.68 -15.17 -15.75
CA LYS A 3 -8.27 -14.59 -14.48
C LYS A 3 -9.47 -14.51 -13.52
N PRO A 4 -9.26 -14.70 -12.21
CA PRO A 4 -10.33 -14.54 -11.24
C PRO A 4 -10.93 -13.13 -11.30
N LYS A 5 -12.22 -13.04 -11.05
CA LYS A 5 -12.87 -11.73 -10.90
C LYS A 5 -12.50 -11.11 -9.56
N ILE A 6 -12.28 -9.79 -9.57
CA ILE A 6 -11.97 -9.06 -8.35
C ILE A 6 -13.23 -8.98 -7.49
N GLN A 7 -13.12 -9.50 -6.27
CA GLN A 7 -14.20 -9.43 -5.28
C GLN A 7 -13.83 -8.39 -4.23
N THR A 8 -14.66 -7.36 -4.09
CA THR A 8 -14.41 -6.24 -3.21
C THR A 8 -15.51 -6.13 -2.16
N ASN A 9 -15.22 -5.36 -1.11
CA ASN A 9 -16.19 -5.04 -0.07
C ASN A 9 -16.41 -3.53 0.02
N ILE A 10 -17.10 -3.09 1.09
CA ILE A 10 -17.44 -1.68 1.31
C ILE A 10 -16.20 -0.79 1.44
N VAL A 11 -15.08 -1.32 1.95
CA VAL A 11 -13.83 -0.55 2.09
C VAL A 11 -13.33 -0.11 0.71
N TYR A 12 -13.32 -1.00 -0.26
CA TYR A 12 -12.91 -0.67 -1.63
C TYR A 12 -13.81 0.42 -2.22
N LYS A 13 -15.12 0.27 -2.10
CA LYS A 13 -16.07 1.26 -2.61
C LYS A 13 -15.90 2.62 -1.95
N HIS A 14 -15.65 2.62 -0.64
CA HIS A 14 -15.41 3.84 0.11
C HIS A 14 -14.18 4.58 -0.43
N LEU A 15 -13.09 3.87 -0.67
CA LEU A 15 -11.87 4.47 -1.20
C LEU A 15 -12.05 5.01 -2.61
N VAL A 16 -12.71 4.26 -3.48
CA VAL A 16 -12.97 4.70 -4.87
C VAL A 16 -13.80 5.98 -4.89
N ASN A 17 -14.77 6.10 -4.01
CA ASN A 17 -15.72 7.22 -4.00
C ASN A 17 -15.26 8.41 -3.13
N SER A 18 -14.18 8.27 -2.38
CA SER A 18 -13.71 9.33 -1.49
C SER A 18 -12.93 10.39 -2.25
N ASP A 19 -13.20 11.66 -1.94
CA ASP A 19 -12.44 12.81 -2.43
C ASP A 19 -11.53 13.40 -1.34
N LYS A 20 -11.39 12.72 -0.22
CA LYS A 20 -10.63 13.21 0.93
C LYS A 20 -9.15 12.90 0.80
N LYS A 21 -8.31 13.80 1.30
CA LYS A 21 -6.86 13.61 1.34
C LYS A 21 -6.46 12.49 2.31
N ILE A 22 -7.18 12.34 3.40
CA ILE A 22 -6.90 11.36 4.45
C ILE A 22 -8.16 10.53 4.65
N VAL A 23 -8.00 9.22 4.52
CA VAL A 23 -9.07 8.27 4.77
C VAL A 23 -8.60 7.29 5.85
N VAL A 24 -9.41 7.10 6.86
CA VAL A 24 -9.13 6.16 7.96
C VAL A 24 -10.16 5.02 7.89
N GLU A 25 -9.66 3.82 7.73
CA GLU A 25 -10.50 2.62 7.75
C GLU A 25 -10.32 1.91 9.10
N GLN A 26 -11.41 1.76 9.82
CA GLN A 26 -11.43 1.16 11.14
C GLN A 26 -12.42 0.00 11.17
N GLY A 27 -12.06 -1.08 11.87
CA GLY A 27 -12.90 -2.27 11.97
C GLY A 27 -12.17 -3.45 12.57
N GLY A 28 -12.87 -4.57 12.73
CA GLY A 28 -12.30 -5.79 13.31
C GLY A 28 -11.21 -6.41 12.46
N THR A 29 -10.41 -7.28 13.08
CA THR A 29 -9.24 -7.90 12.45
C THR A 29 -9.56 -8.74 11.21
N ARG A 30 -10.77 -9.23 11.06
CA ARG A 30 -11.18 -10.07 9.92
C ARG A 30 -12.15 -9.36 8.99
N SER A 31 -12.15 -8.04 8.99
CA SER A 31 -13.06 -7.25 8.14
C SER A 31 -12.60 -7.12 6.68
N GLY A 32 -11.42 -7.63 6.35
CA GLY A 32 -10.89 -7.50 4.98
C GLY A 32 -10.37 -6.11 4.63
N LYS A 33 -10.11 -5.26 5.64
CA LYS A 33 -9.64 -3.89 5.40
C LYS A 33 -8.34 -3.85 4.60
N THR A 34 -7.31 -4.50 5.11
CA THR A 34 -5.98 -4.50 4.46
C THR A 34 -6.07 -5.05 3.04
N TYR A 35 -6.75 -6.17 2.88
CA TYR A 35 -6.90 -6.79 1.57
C TYR A 35 -7.59 -5.85 0.59
N ASN A 36 -8.66 -5.20 1.00
CA ASN A 36 -9.43 -4.31 0.11
C ASN A 36 -8.73 -2.97 -0.16
N ILE A 37 -7.94 -2.47 0.79
CA ILE A 37 -7.09 -1.30 0.53
C ILE A 37 -6.02 -1.67 -0.52
N LEU A 38 -5.42 -2.84 -0.42
CA LEU A 38 -4.46 -3.32 -1.41
C LEU A 38 -5.10 -3.53 -2.80
N LEU A 39 -6.31 -4.07 -2.85
CA LEU A 39 -7.05 -4.18 -4.10
C LEU A 39 -7.29 -2.81 -4.73
N PHE A 40 -7.65 -1.82 -3.93
CA PHE A 40 -7.82 -0.45 -4.38
C PHE A 40 -6.51 0.11 -4.96
N ILE A 41 -5.40 -0.05 -4.26
CA ILE A 41 -4.10 0.43 -4.74
C ILE A 41 -3.74 -0.23 -6.06
N ILE A 42 -3.87 -1.54 -6.16
CA ILE A 42 -3.45 -2.31 -7.33
C ILE A 42 -4.38 -2.05 -8.53
N PHE A 43 -5.68 -2.21 -8.33
CA PHE A 43 -6.62 -2.28 -9.46
C PHE A 43 -7.40 -1.00 -9.72
N HIS A 44 -7.31 -0.02 -8.83
CA HIS A 44 -7.91 1.29 -9.08
C HIS A 44 -6.84 2.37 -9.21
N TYR A 45 -6.05 2.60 -8.17
CA TYR A 45 -5.09 3.69 -8.17
C TYR A 45 -4.01 3.50 -9.25
N CYS A 46 -3.36 2.36 -9.28
CA CYS A 46 -2.25 2.11 -10.21
C CYS A 46 -2.71 1.93 -11.65
N THR A 47 -3.96 1.55 -11.90
CA THR A 47 -4.49 1.47 -13.25
C THR A 47 -4.90 2.83 -13.81
N HIS A 48 -5.21 3.80 -12.94
CA HIS A 48 -5.61 5.15 -13.34
C HIS A 48 -4.47 6.16 -13.29
N ASN A 49 -3.29 5.75 -12.84
CA ASN A 49 -2.14 6.65 -12.66
C ASN A 49 -0.87 6.01 -13.21
N LYS A 50 0.09 6.86 -13.60
CA LYS A 50 1.42 6.47 -14.07
C LYS A 50 2.49 7.31 -13.40
N ASN A 51 3.68 6.73 -13.24
CA ASN A 51 4.85 7.41 -12.69
C ASN A 51 4.64 7.92 -11.26
N LYS A 52 3.82 7.21 -10.50
CA LYS A 52 3.54 7.55 -9.10
C LYS A 52 4.37 6.68 -8.16
N ILE A 53 4.65 7.22 -6.98
CA ILE A 53 5.33 6.50 -5.90
C ILE A 53 4.32 6.25 -4.80
N ILE A 54 4.05 4.99 -4.54
CA ILE A 54 3.14 4.52 -3.51
C ILE A 54 3.97 3.90 -2.40
N THR A 55 3.85 4.44 -1.19
CA THR A 55 4.55 3.90 -0.02
C THR A 55 3.56 3.15 0.85
N ILE A 56 3.87 1.90 1.14
CA ILE A 56 3.13 1.06 2.08
C ILE A 56 4.01 0.87 3.30
N CYS A 57 3.50 1.27 4.44
CA CYS A 57 4.27 1.40 5.67
C CYS A 57 3.60 0.69 6.84
N ARG A 58 4.41 0.14 7.72
CA ARG A 58 4.01 -0.35 9.03
C ARG A 58 5.14 -0.01 10.02
N LYS A 59 4.86 -0.09 11.32
CA LYS A 59 5.82 0.34 12.35
C LYS A 59 7.13 -0.42 12.29
N THR A 60 7.10 -1.76 12.16
CA THR A 60 8.31 -2.58 12.10
C THR A 60 8.36 -3.37 10.80
N PHE A 61 9.58 -3.64 10.30
CA PHE A 61 9.76 -4.39 9.07
C PHE A 61 9.33 -5.86 9.18
N PRO A 62 9.64 -6.59 10.27
CA PRO A 62 9.12 -7.96 10.41
C PRO A 62 7.59 -8.05 10.34
N SER A 63 6.89 -7.12 10.97
CA SER A 63 5.43 -7.07 10.91
C SER A 63 4.93 -6.73 9.51
N LEU A 64 5.55 -5.77 8.83
CA LEU A 64 5.25 -5.40 7.46
C LEU A 64 5.36 -6.62 6.53
N ARG A 65 6.48 -7.32 6.64
CA ARG A 65 6.81 -8.47 5.80
C ARG A 65 5.85 -9.65 6.01
N ALA A 66 5.47 -9.89 7.26
CA ALA A 66 4.60 -11.01 7.62
C ALA A 66 3.12 -10.75 7.33
N THR A 67 2.74 -9.53 7.03
CA THR A 67 1.34 -9.14 6.84
C THR A 67 1.11 -8.47 5.48
N VAL A 68 1.23 -7.14 5.41
CA VAL A 68 0.79 -6.38 4.24
C VAL A 68 1.63 -6.69 2.99
N LEU A 69 2.94 -6.88 3.13
CA LEU A 69 3.78 -7.25 1.98
C LEU A 69 3.41 -8.64 1.46
N ARG A 70 3.22 -9.58 2.36
CA ARG A 70 2.77 -10.93 1.99
C ARG A 70 1.43 -10.90 1.28
N ASP A 71 0.48 -10.16 1.81
CA ASP A 71 -0.86 -10.04 1.23
C ASP A 71 -0.81 -9.39 -0.16
N PHE A 72 0.02 -8.38 -0.33
CA PHE A 72 0.22 -7.73 -1.63
C PHE A 72 0.70 -8.73 -2.68
N LEU A 73 1.73 -9.49 -2.36
CA LEU A 73 2.28 -10.49 -3.30
C LEU A 73 1.28 -11.61 -3.58
N GLN A 74 0.51 -12.04 -2.58
CA GLN A 74 -0.54 -13.04 -2.76
C GLN A 74 -1.64 -12.54 -3.69
N ILE A 75 -2.03 -11.27 -3.59
CA ILE A 75 -3.02 -10.68 -4.50
C ILE A 75 -2.50 -10.68 -5.93
N LEU A 76 -1.26 -10.23 -6.15
CA LEU A 76 -0.68 -10.21 -7.49
C LEU A 76 -0.63 -11.63 -8.10
N ASN A 77 -0.27 -12.63 -7.31
CA ASN A 77 -0.23 -14.01 -7.78
C ASN A 77 -1.64 -14.56 -8.03
N HIS A 78 -2.57 -14.29 -7.14
CA HIS A 78 -3.94 -14.78 -7.29
C HIS A 78 -4.60 -14.26 -8.57
N TYR A 79 -4.42 -12.97 -8.86
CA TYR A 79 -5.00 -12.36 -10.06
C TYR A 79 -4.08 -12.44 -11.28
N GLN A 80 -3.00 -13.22 -11.19
CA GLN A 80 -2.11 -13.53 -12.32
C GLN A 80 -1.44 -12.30 -12.93
N VAL A 81 -1.11 -11.30 -12.10
CA VAL A 81 -0.42 -10.09 -12.53
C VAL A 81 1.02 -10.00 -12.00
N TYR A 82 1.45 -10.96 -11.15
CA TYR A 82 2.80 -10.96 -10.62
C TYR A 82 3.82 -11.26 -11.71
N ARG A 83 4.90 -10.48 -11.74
CA ARG A 83 6.07 -10.75 -12.58
C ARG A 83 7.34 -10.56 -11.77
N ASP A 84 8.20 -11.57 -11.80
CA ASP A 84 9.43 -11.58 -11.01
C ASP A 84 10.38 -10.45 -11.42
N GLU A 85 10.43 -10.11 -12.70
CA GLU A 85 11.28 -9.03 -13.22
C GLU A 85 10.91 -7.64 -12.70
N PHE A 86 9.70 -7.45 -12.20
CA PHE A 86 9.25 -6.19 -11.62
C PHE A 86 9.43 -6.11 -10.12
N HIS A 87 9.89 -7.20 -9.50
CA HIS A 87 9.99 -7.30 -8.05
C HIS A 87 11.45 -7.23 -7.59
N ASN A 88 11.84 -6.15 -6.94
CA ASN A 88 13.14 -6.03 -6.29
C ASN A 88 13.01 -6.50 -4.85
N LYS A 89 13.42 -7.72 -4.58
CA LYS A 89 13.26 -8.36 -3.27
C LYS A 89 14.17 -7.74 -2.22
N SER A 90 15.36 -7.29 -2.62
CA SER A 90 16.32 -6.72 -1.66
C SER A 90 15.91 -5.34 -1.16
N SER A 91 15.27 -4.53 -1.99
CA SER A 91 14.80 -3.20 -1.61
C SER A 91 13.33 -3.19 -1.20
N SER A 92 12.62 -4.31 -1.33
CA SER A 92 11.18 -4.41 -1.08
C SER A 92 10.38 -3.42 -1.92
N GLU A 93 10.64 -3.43 -3.22
CA GLU A 93 9.98 -2.56 -4.18
C GLU A 93 9.36 -3.39 -5.31
N TYR A 94 8.25 -2.91 -5.85
CA TYR A 94 7.58 -3.56 -6.98
C TYR A 94 7.14 -2.50 -7.99
N HIS A 95 7.46 -2.71 -9.26
CA HIS A 95 7.00 -1.85 -10.35
C HIS A 95 5.68 -2.38 -10.89
N LEU A 96 4.60 -1.61 -10.71
CA LEU A 96 3.25 -2.03 -11.06
C LEU A 96 2.58 -1.02 -11.99
N PHE A 97 2.30 -1.44 -13.22
CA PHE A 97 1.58 -0.64 -14.23
C PHE A 97 2.17 0.77 -14.41
N GLY A 98 3.52 0.86 -14.41
CA GLY A 98 4.21 2.13 -14.57
C GLY A 98 4.35 2.95 -13.29
N ASN A 99 4.05 2.38 -12.14
CA ASN A 99 4.21 3.02 -10.83
C ASN A 99 5.21 2.24 -9.97
N LEU A 100 5.79 2.91 -8.99
CA LEU A 100 6.67 2.28 -8.02
C LEU A 100 5.91 2.09 -6.70
N ILE A 101 5.86 0.85 -6.22
CA ILE A 101 5.33 0.55 -4.90
C ILE A 101 6.50 0.17 -4.01
N GLU A 102 6.70 0.92 -2.94
CA GLU A 102 7.76 0.66 -1.98
C GLU A 102 7.17 0.28 -0.64
N PHE A 103 7.77 -0.76 -0.03
CA PHE A 103 7.40 -1.22 1.30
C PHE A 103 8.49 -0.79 2.27
N THR A 104 8.11 -0.04 3.30
CA THR A 104 9.05 0.48 4.28
C THR A 104 8.46 0.43 5.67
N SER A 105 9.33 0.56 6.67
CA SER A 105 8.91 0.58 8.07
C SER A 105 9.59 1.72 8.79
N LEU A 106 9.07 2.07 9.97
CA LEU A 106 9.61 3.20 10.73
C LEU A 106 10.98 2.92 11.32
N ASP A 107 11.34 1.65 11.52
CA ASP A 107 12.69 1.28 11.94
C ASP A 107 13.72 1.41 10.80
N GLN A 108 13.27 1.72 9.57
CA GLN A 108 14.12 2.07 8.42
C GLN A 108 13.99 3.56 8.09
N SER A 109 14.18 4.40 9.07
CA SER A 109 13.83 5.82 9.03
C SER A 109 14.46 6.62 7.88
N GLN A 110 15.65 6.23 7.38
CA GLN A 110 16.30 6.95 6.29
C GLN A 110 15.53 6.84 4.98
N LYS A 111 14.94 5.69 4.70
CA LYS A 111 14.09 5.51 3.50
C LYS A 111 12.83 6.39 3.57
N ILE A 112 12.24 6.49 4.74
CA ILE A 112 11.02 7.28 4.94
C ILE A 112 11.30 8.78 4.73
N ARG A 113 12.45 9.26 5.18
CA ARG A 113 12.81 10.69 5.13
C ARG A 113 13.26 11.17 3.75
N GLY A 114 13.79 10.26 2.93
CA GLY A 114 14.49 10.63 1.71
C GLY A 114 13.64 10.77 0.46
N ARG A 115 12.43 10.23 0.43
CA ARG A 115 11.61 10.19 -0.78
C ARG A 115 10.29 10.92 -0.63
N LYS A 116 9.93 11.65 -1.68
CA LYS A 116 8.55 12.10 -1.87
C LYS A 116 7.70 10.92 -2.27
N ARG A 117 6.42 10.95 -1.92
CA ARG A 117 5.45 9.93 -2.28
C ARG A 117 4.15 10.58 -2.71
N ASP A 118 3.44 9.89 -3.59
CA ASP A 118 2.15 10.38 -4.09
C ASP A 118 0.98 9.79 -3.32
N LEU A 119 1.13 8.55 -2.84
CA LEU A 119 0.13 7.87 -2.03
C LEU A 119 0.83 7.16 -0.88
N LEU A 120 0.25 7.24 0.29
CA LEU A 120 0.76 6.58 1.49
C LEU A 120 -0.34 5.72 2.11
N PHE A 121 -0.03 4.42 2.30
CA PHE A 121 -0.86 3.52 3.07
C PHE A 121 -0.12 3.13 4.34
N ILE A 122 -0.69 3.49 5.48
CA ILE A 122 -0.17 3.10 6.79
C ILE A 122 -1.01 1.95 7.32
N ASN A 123 -0.40 0.79 7.40
CA ASN A 123 -1.04 -0.41 7.96
C ASN A 123 -0.86 -0.41 9.48
N GLU A 124 -1.94 -0.66 10.21
CA GLU A 124 -1.94 -0.64 11.67
C GLU A 124 -1.43 0.69 12.22
N GLY A 125 -2.04 1.79 11.77
CA GLY A 125 -1.66 3.13 12.17
C GLY A 125 -1.75 3.41 13.66
N ASN A 126 -2.55 2.61 14.38
CA ASN A 126 -2.66 2.68 15.83
C ASN A 126 -1.35 2.30 16.56
N GLU A 127 -0.40 1.66 15.88
CA GLU A 127 0.91 1.34 16.45
C GLU A 127 1.87 2.55 16.46
N LEU A 128 1.54 3.60 15.71
CA LEU A 128 2.44 4.73 15.49
C LEU A 128 2.31 5.79 16.59
N TYR A 129 3.44 6.44 16.91
CA TYR A 129 3.43 7.65 17.73
C TYR A 129 3.14 8.88 16.87
N TRP A 130 2.80 9.99 17.53
CA TRP A 130 2.46 11.23 16.81
C TRP A 130 3.62 11.73 15.94
N GLU A 131 4.85 11.62 16.42
CA GLU A 131 6.05 12.02 15.69
C GLU A 131 6.22 11.22 14.40
N ASP A 132 5.87 9.94 14.42
CA ASP A 132 5.92 9.07 13.24
C ASP A 132 4.95 9.56 12.18
N TRP A 133 3.72 9.89 12.57
CA TRP A 133 2.70 10.43 11.69
C TRP A 133 3.16 11.72 11.02
N GLN A 134 3.76 12.63 11.78
CA GLN A 134 4.25 13.90 11.24
C GLN A 134 5.29 13.68 10.15
N GLN A 135 6.26 12.81 10.38
CA GLN A 135 7.30 12.53 9.40
C GLN A 135 6.75 11.93 8.10
N LEU A 136 5.78 11.04 8.20
CA LEU A 136 5.17 10.41 7.05
C LEU A 136 4.33 11.38 6.23
N ILE A 137 3.53 12.20 6.88
CA ILE A 137 2.63 13.15 6.22
C ILE A 137 3.42 14.22 5.48
N PHE A 138 4.49 14.76 6.08
CA PHE A 138 5.29 15.80 5.45
C PHE A 138 5.90 15.41 4.11
N ARG A 139 6.13 14.12 3.89
CA ARG A 139 6.76 13.62 2.65
C ARG A 139 5.75 13.14 1.62
N THR A 140 4.48 13.20 1.94
CA THR A 140 3.42 12.80 0.99
C THR A 140 3.01 14.02 0.17
N GLN A 141 2.99 13.84 -1.16
CA GLN A 141 2.64 14.91 -2.09
C GLN A 141 1.21 15.39 -1.82
N GLU A 142 1.02 16.69 -1.87
CA GLU A 142 -0.32 17.23 -1.93
C GLU A 142 -0.84 17.10 -3.35
N LEU A 143 -2.01 16.57 -3.45
CA LEU A 143 -2.70 16.47 -4.72
C LEU A 143 -3.45 17.76 -5.03
#